data_0b9ab631ae8d1583ccb1ebd288a9a088
#
_entry.id   0b9ab631ae8d1583ccb1ebd288a9a088
#
_cell.length_a   1.000
_cell.length_b   1.000
_cell.length_c   1.000
_cell.angle_alpha   90.00
_cell.angle_beta   90.00
_cell.angle_gamma   90.00
#
_symmetry.space_group_name_H-M   'P 1'
#
loop_
_entity.id
_entity.type
_entity.pdbx_description
1 polymer ?
#
loop_
_entity_poly.entity_id
_entity_poly.type
_entity_poly.pdbx_seq_one_letter_code
_entity_poly.pdbx_strand_id
1 'polypeptide(L)'
;MYIVPKKMKESKLITLDKTYLKEKFVEYNQLYFNNSLPKVPIFSIVNTPNLAGQYCARWGKKNGALQIIRHEIQIDENILWTEEKLRSVLVHEMIHYYVEIKKKKPKRDGDFQHWGLFWVMKTKLNWKYNLHIKNRATESQFRGRLQCKL
;
A
#
# COMPACT_ATOMS: atom_id res chain seq x y z
N MET A 1 17.51 -38.95 -2.48
CA MET A 1 16.79 -38.10 -1.51
C MET A 1 16.00 -37.04 -2.26
N TYR A 2 14.72 -36.95 -1.97
CA TYR A 2 13.88 -35.92 -2.60
C TYR A 2 14.03 -34.62 -1.83
N ILE A 3 14.44 -33.55 -2.53
CA ILE A 3 14.57 -32.23 -1.94
C ILE A 3 13.37 -31.38 -2.38
N VAL A 4 12.59 -30.94 -1.41
CA VAL A 4 11.46 -30.07 -1.68
C VAL A 4 11.98 -28.68 -2.06
N PRO A 5 11.65 -28.17 -3.25
CA PRO A 5 12.05 -26.82 -3.64
C PRO A 5 11.53 -25.76 -2.66
N LYS A 6 12.29 -24.69 -2.43
CA LYS A 6 11.89 -23.61 -1.54
C LYS A 6 10.51 -23.04 -1.86
N LYS A 7 10.17 -22.93 -3.14
CA LYS A 7 8.88 -22.41 -3.59
C LYS A 7 7.70 -23.29 -3.22
N MET A 8 7.96 -24.56 -2.82
CA MET A 8 6.92 -25.47 -2.36
C MET A 8 6.77 -25.49 -0.85
N LYS A 9 7.61 -24.76 -0.13
CA LYS A 9 7.40 -24.58 1.30
C LYS A 9 6.17 -23.71 1.49
N GLU A 10 5.25 -24.20 2.33
CA GLU A 10 4.07 -23.45 2.64
C GLU A 10 4.44 -22.12 3.27
N SER A 11 3.96 -21.03 2.72
CA SER A 11 4.09 -19.72 3.34
C SER A 11 3.19 -19.69 4.57
N LYS A 12 3.75 -19.27 5.68
CA LYS A 12 3.01 -19.19 6.93
C LYS A 12 1.93 -18.11 6.83
N LEU A 13 0.70 -18.48 7.15
CA LEU A 13 -0.38 -17.52 7.24
C LEU A 13 -0.20 -16.63 8.47
N ILE A 14 -0.53 -15.37 8.31
CA ILE A 14 -0.47 -14.39 9.39
C ILE A 14 -1.88 -14.02 9.83
N THR A 15 -2.00 -13.62 11.09
CA THR A 15 -3.24 -13.04 11.60
C THR A 15 -3.17 -11.53 11.39
N LEU A 16 -4.13 -11.02 10.64
CA LEU A 16 -4.17 -9.60 10.31
C LEU A 16 -4.81 -8.82 11.46
N ASP A 17 -4.08 -7.87 12.03
CA ASP A 17 -4.63 -6.92 12.98
C ASP A 17 -3.95 -5.55 12.81
N LYS A 18 -4.53 -4.53 13.43
CA LYS A 18 -4.05 -3.16 13.26
C LYS A 18 -2.64 -2.96 13.83
N THR A 19 -2.34 -3.60 14.94
CA THR A 19 -1.02 -3.51 15.57
C THR A 19 0.05 -4.08 14.63
N TYR A 20 -0.22 -5.25 14.06
CA TYR A 20 0.69 -5.88 13.10
C TYR A 20 0.90 -5.00 11.88
N LEU A 21 -0.17 -4.40 11.36
CA LEU A 21 -0.08 -3.52 10.19
C LEU A 21 0.77 -2.27 10.49
N LYS A 22 0.61 -1.69 11.67
CA LYS A 22 1.42 -0.53 12.08
C LYS A 22 2.89 -0.90 12.21
N GLU A 23 3.19 -2.04 12.79
CA GLU A 23 4.57 -2.52 12.91
C GLU A 23 5.20 -2.74 11.54
N LYS A 24 4.47 -3.37 10.62
CA LYS A 24 4.96 -3.59 9.27
C LYS A 24 5.12 -2.29 8.50
N PHE A 25 4.22 -1.34 8.70
CA PHE A 25 4.37 -0.02 8.09
C PHE A 25 5.68 0.65 8.53
N VAL A 26 5.96 0.66 9.82
CA VAL A 26 7.19 1.26 10.35
C VAL A 26 8.42 0.57 9.76
N GLU A 27 8.41 -0.76 9.73
CA GLU A 27 9.48 -1.54 9.15
C GLU A 27 9.71 -1.21 7.67
N TYR A 28 8.63 -1.22 6.87
CA TYR A 28 8.73 -0.98 5.44
C TYR A 28 9.05 0.48 5.11
N ASN A 29 8.60 1.41 5.94
CA ASN A 29 8.97 2.82 5.80
C ASN A 29 10.48 2.99 5.93
N GLN A 30 11.06 2.33 6.91
CA GLN A 30 12.51 2.35 7.10
C GLN A 30 13.24 1.65 5.96
N LEU A 31 12.79 0.45 5.58
CA LEU A 31 13.49 -0.38 4.59
C LEU A 31 13.39 0.18 3.17
N TYR A 32 12.23 0.67 2.77
CA TYR A 32 11.94 0.96 1.37
C TYR A 32 11.72 2.44 1.07
N PHE A 33 11.42 3.25 2.07
CA PHE A 33 11.10 4.67 1.88
C PHE A 33 12.06 5.60 2.62
N ASN A 34 13.09 5.06 3.24
CA ASN A 34 14.08 5.84 3.98
C ASN A 34 13.43 6.77 5.01
N ASN A 35 12.38 6.26 5.67
CA ASN A 35 11.58 6.99 6.67
C ASN A 35 10.94 8.28 6.13
N SER A 36 10.69 8.35 4.83
CA SER A 36 10.13 9.55 4.23
C SER A 36 8.63 9.72 4.42
N LEU A 37 7.92 8.69 4.88
CA LEU A 37 6.50 8.78 5.17
C LEU A 37 6.34 9.29 6.61
N PRO A 38 5.83 10.53 6.81
CA PRO A 38 5.99 11.23 8.09
C PRO A 38 5.12 10.70 9.22
N LYS A 39 3.99 10.08 8.91
CA LYS A 39 3.04 9.61 9.93
C LYS A 39 2.59 8.20 9.62
N VAL A 40 2.40 7.41 10.68
CA VAL A 40 1.72 6.12 10.56
C VAL A 40 0.27 6.40 10.18
N PRO A 41 -0.25 5.83 9.08
CA PRO A 41 -1.62 6.08 8.70
C PRO A 41 -2.60 5.37 9.64
N ILE A 42 -3.87 5.74 9.53
CA ILE A 42 -4.95 4.97 10.16
C ILE A 42 -5.11 3.68 9.35
N PHE A 43 -5.07 2.55 10.03
CA PHE A 43 -5.33 1.27 9.39
C PHE A 43 -6.74 0.81 9.66
N SER A 44 -7.41 0.35 8.60
CA SER A 44 -8.75 -0.25 8.68
C SER A 44 -8.71 -1.62 8.03
N ILE A 45 -9.27 -2.59 8.72
CA ILE A 45 -9.42 -3.95 8.19
C ILE A 45 -10.85 -4.03 7.69
N VAL A 46 -10.99 -4.27 6.39
CA VAL A 46 -12.29 -4.16 5.72
C VAL A 46 -12.69 -5.50 5.10
N ASN A 47 -13.99 -5.65 4.90
CA ASN A 47 -14.55 -6.81 4.21
C ASN A 47 -15.19 -6.31 2.91
N THR A 48 -14.35 -6.10 1.92
CA THR A 48 -14.78 -5.57 0.63
C THR A 48 -14.33 -6.53 -0.46
N PRO A 49 -15.25 -7.17 -1.17
CA PRO A 49 -14.90 -8.07 -2.26
C PRO A 49 -14.06 -7.37 -3.32
N ASN A 50 -13.11 -8.11 -3.88
CA ASN A 50 -12.26 -7.67 -4.98
C ASN A 50 -11.32 -6.50 -4.65
N LEU A 51 -11.09 -6.27 -3.36
CA LEU A 51 -10.20 -5.22 -2.88
C LEU A 51 -9.16 -5.83 -1.94
N ALA A 52 -7.91 -5.81 -2.34
CA ALA A 52 -6.84 -6.30 -1.46
C ALA A 52 -6.37 -5.21 -0.50
N GLY A 53 -6.20 -4.00 -1.01
CA GLY A 53 -5.81 -2.85 -0.22
C GLY A 53 -6.20 -1.56 -0.92
N GLN A 54 -6.21 -0.47 -0.14
CA GLN A 54 -6.58 0.83 -0.65
C GLN A 54 -5.97 1.92 0.23
N TYR A 55 -5.39 2.94 -0.41
CA TYR A 55 -4.91 4.12 0.29
C TYR A 55 -5.88 5.28 0.04
N CYS A 56 -6.24 5.98 1.12
CA CYS A 56 -7.12 7.14 1.06
C CYS A 56 -6.45 8.31 1.77
N ALA A 57 -6.50 9.48 1.12
CA ALA A 57 -6.01 10.72 1.72
C ALA A 57 -7.17 11.70 1.86
N ARG A 58 -7.19 12.41 2.98
CA ARG A 58 -8.14 13.49 3.20
C ARG A 58 -7.37 14.80 3.26
N TRP A 59 -7.75 15.72 2.39
CA TRP A 59 -7.20 17.05 2.33
C TRP A 59 -8.10 18.04 3.10
N GLY A 60 -7.50 19.03 3.68
CA GLY A 60 -8.21 20.09 4.39
C GLY A 60 -7.30 21.26 4.65
N LYS A 61 -7.89 22.35 5.13
CA LYS A 61 -7.13 23.54 5.50
C LYS A 61 -6.71 23.47 6.96
N LYS A 62 -5.43 23.74 7.22
CA LYS A 62 -4.89 23.88 8.56
C LYS A 62 -4.04 25.13 8.56
N ASN A 63 -4.35 26.06 9.49
CA ASN A 63 -3.66 27.36 9.57
C ASN A 63 -3.71 28.10 8.22
N GLY A 64 -4.85 28.02 7.51
CA GLY A 64 -5.04 28.70 6.23
C GLY A 64 -4.40 28.00 5.04
N ALA A 65 -3.63 26.95 5.23
CA ALA A 65 -2.95 26.23 4.15
C ALA A 65 -3.62 24.89 3.87
N LEU A 66 -3.76 24.56 2.60
CA LEU A 66 -4.30 23.28 2.16
C LEU A 66 -3.23 22.20 2.34
N GLN A 67 -3.56 21.15 3.07
CA GLN A 67 -2.65 20.06 3.34
C GLN A 67 -3.41 18.75 3.59
N ILE A 68 -2.68 17.63 3.58
CA ILE A 68 -3.28 16.34 3.89
C ILE A 68 -3.44 16.27 5.42
N ILE A 69 -4.68 16.09 5.86
CA ILE A 69 -5.02 16.04 7.28
C ILE A 69 -5.22 14.62 7.78
N ARG A 70 -5.35 13.65 6.88
CA ARG A 70 -5.56 12.26 7.25
C ARG A 70 -5.06 11.32 6.16
N HIS A 71 -4.36 10.28 6.58
CA HIS A 71 -3.96 9.15 5.74
C HIS A 71 -4.62 7.89 6.26
N GLU A 72 -5.18 7.09 5.39
CA GLU A 72 -5.77 5.81 5.76
C GLU A 72 -5.34 4.73 4.78
N ILE A 73 -5.00 3.56 5.30
CA ILE A 73 -4.76 2.37 4.49
C ILE A 73 -5.76 1.31 4.93
N GLN A 74 -6.52 0.78 3.99
CA GLN A 74 -7.49 -0.28 4.19
C GLN A 74 -6.91 -1.57 3.66
N ILE A 75 -7.04 -2.65 4.43
CA ILE A 75 -6.58 -3.99 4.04
C ILE A 75 -7.76 -4.94 4.18
N ASP A 76 -7.97 -5.77 3.17
CA ASP A 76 -9.10 -6.70 3.13
C ASP A 76 -8.84 -7.91 4.02
N GLU A 77 -9.82 -8.26 4.86
CA GLU A 77 -9.73 -9.42 5.75
C GLU A 77 -9.99 -10.75 5.05
N ASN A 78 -10.57 -10.74 3.86
CA ASN A 78 -10.98 -11.96 3.16
C ASN A 78 -9.86 -12.68 2.43
N ILE A 79 -8.67 -12.10 2.39
CA ILE A 79 -7.52 -12.71 1.76
C ILE A 79 -6.76 -13.53 2.80
N LEU A 80 -6.31 -14.70 2.39
CA LEU A 80 -5.39 -15.50 3.21
C LEU A 80 -4.01 -14.87 3.11
N TRP A 81 -3.69 -14.06 4.12
CA TRP A 81 -2.48 -13.27 4.10
C TRP A 81 -1.24 -14.09 4.51
N THR A 82 -0.22 -13.99 3.70
CA THR A 82 1.15 -14.34 4.07
C THR A 82 1.94 -13.05 4.22
N GLU A 83 3.08 -13.10 4.88
CA GLU A 83 3.92 -11.91 5.02
C GLU A 83 4.32 -11.34 3.65
N GLU A 84 4.67 -12.21 2.72
CA GLU A 84 5.05 -11.80 1.36
C GLU A 84 3.91 -11.09 0.63
N LYS A 85 2.71 -11.66 0.69
CA LYS A 85 1.54 -11.07 0.06
C LYS A 85 1.17 -9.74 0.70
N LEU A 86 1.20 -9.67 2.03
CA LEU A 86 0.93 -8.42 2.74
C LEU A 86 1.96 -7.35 2.38
N ARG A 87 3.24 -7.73 2.34
CA ARG A 87 4.30 -6.79 1.96
C ARG A 87 4.03 -6.20 0.58
N SER A 88 3.70 -7.03 -0.39
CA SER A 88 3.41 -6.57 -1.75
C SER A 88 2.26 -5.55 -1.78
N VAL A 89 1.18 -5.86 -1.10
CA VAL A 89 -0.01 -4.98 -1.07
C VAL A 89 0.25 -3.74 -0.23
N LEU A 90 0.81 -3.90 0.97
CA LEU A 90 1.05 -2.77 1.86
C LEU A 90 2.04 -1.78 1.24
N VAL A 91 3.14 -2.25 0.66
CA VAL A 91 4.10 -1.36 0.01
C VAL A 91 3.47 -0.67 -1.21
N HIS A 92 2.60 -1.35 -1.96
CA HIS A 92 1.84 -0.71 -3.03
C HIS A 92 1.05 0.50 -2.50
N GLU A 93 0.32 0.33 -1.39
CA GLU A 93 -0.45 1.44 -0.82
C GLU A 93 0.47 2.52 -0.23
N MET A 94 1.63 2.13 0.29
CA MET A 94 2.63 3.09 0.78
C MET A 94 3.21 3.93 -0.35
N ILE A 95 3.32 3.37 -1.56
CA ILE A 95 3.74 4.17 -2.73
C ILE A 95 2.68 5.23 -3.04
N HIS A 96 1.39 4.88 -2.95
CA HIS A 96 0.33 5.89 -3.09
C HIS A 96 0.45 6.99 -2.05
N TYR A 97 0.75 6.63 -0.80
CA TYR A 97 1.01 7.60 0.26
C TYR A 97 2.19 8.51 -0.13
N TYR A 98 3.29 7.92 -0.56
CA TYR A 98 4.47 8.67 -0.99
C TYR A 98 4.15 9.66 -2.12
N VAL A 99 3.41 9.20 -3.12
CA VAL A 99 3.01 10.06 -4.24
C VAL A 99 2.11 11.20 -3.75
N GLU A 100 1.17 10.88 -2.85
CA GLU A 100 0.23 11.87 -2.36
C GLU A 100 0.91 13.01 -1.62
N ILE A 101 1.90 12.72 -0.77
CA ILE A 101 2.58 13.77 -0.01
C ILE A 101 3.46 14.67 -0.89
N LYS A 102 3.76 14.26 -2.13
CA LYS A 102 4.49 15.10 -3.08
C LYS A 102 3.59 16.09 -3.79
N LYS A 103 2.29 15.95 -3.67
CA LYS A 103 1.33 16.87 -4.29
C LYS A 103 1.19 18.13 -3.45
N LYS A 104 1.00 19.26 -4.11
CA LYS A 104 0.76 20.55 -3.45
C LYS A 104 -0.73 20.79 -3.21
N LYS A 105 -1.59 20.08 -3.93
CA LYS A 105 -3.04 20.18 -3.85
C LYS A 105 -3.65 18.84 -4.24
N PRO A 106 -4.88 18.56 -3.80
CA PRO A 106 -5.53 17.31 -4.20
C PRO A 106 -5.76 17.31 -5.71
N LYS A 107 -5.34 16.24 -6.35
CA LYS A 107 -5.54 16.03 -7.78
C LYS A 107 -6.17 14.66 -7.97
N ARG A 108 -7.11 14.60 -8.89
CA ARG A 108 -7.60 13.31 -9.37
C ARG A 108 -6.47 12.66 -10.13
N ASP A 109 -6.20 11.41 -9.80
CA ASP A 109 -5.21 10.64 -10.54
C ASP A 109 -5.82 10.01 -11.79
N GLY A 110 -7.13 9.77 -11.77
CA GLY A 110 -7.84 9.16 -12.88
C GLY A 110 -7.19 7.88 -13.32
N ASP A 111 -6.99 7.74 -14.63
CA ASP A 111 -6.36 6.56 -15.20
C ASP A 111 -4.85 6.53 -15.00
N PHE A 112 -4.28 7.58 -14.45
CA PHE A 112 -2.83 7.74 -14.29
C PHE A 112 -2.35 7.46 -12.87
N GLN A 113 -3.20 6.96 -11.98
CA GLN A 113 -2.84 6.79 -10.56
C GLN A 113 -1.68 5.81 -10.35
N HIS A 114 -1.42 4.91 -11.29
CA HIS A 114 -0.31 3.94 -11.21
C HIS A 114 0.82 4.27 -12.19
N TRP A 115 0.79 5.45 -12.80
CA TRP A 115 1.84 5.93 -13.70
C TRP A 115 2.65 7.04 -13.02
N GLY A 116 3.57 7.63 -13.76
CA GLY A 116 4.39 8.72 -13.25
C GLY A 116 5.21 8.29 -12.04
N LEU A 117 5.16 9.08 -10.98
CA LEU A 117 5.97 8.82 -9.79
C LEU A 117 5.66 7.47 -9.14
N PHE A 118 4.39 7.03 -9.14
CA PHE A 118 4.05 5.71 -8.63
C PHE A 118 4.81 4.63 -9.40
N TRP A 119 4.76 4.67 -10.73
CA TRP A 119 5.42 3.68 -11.57
C TRP A 119 6.93 3.67 -11.35
N VAL A 120 7.54 4.86 -11.26
CA VAL A 120 8.98 5.00 -11.00
C VAL A 120 9.36 4.35 -9.67
N MET A 121 8.63 4.65 -8.61
CA MET A 121 8.89 4.10 -7.28
C MET A 121 8.69 2.58 -7.27
N LYS A 122 7.59 2.10 -7.82
CA LYS A 122 7.29 0.67 -7.89
C LYS A 122 8.40 -0.08 -8.64
N THR A 123 8.80 0.43 -9.80
CA THR A 123 9.82 -0.21 -10.62
C THR A 123 11.17 -0.24 -9.90
N LYS A 124 11.54 0.86 -9.27
CA LYS A 124 12.78 0.96 -8.51
C LYS A 124 12.81 -0.03 -7.35
N LEU A 125 11.72 -0.11 -6.58
CA LEU A 125 11.65 -1.00 -5.44
C LEU A 125 11.65 -2.46 -5.86
N ASN A 126 10.93 -2.81 -6.92
CA ASN A 126 10.92 -4.18 -7.44
C ASN A 126 12.32 -4.59 -7.89
N TRP A 127 13.01 -3.71 -8.58
CA TRP A 127 14.35 -4.00 -9.09
C TRP A 127 15.38 -4.10 -7.96
N LYS A 128 15.37 -3.14 -7.03
CA LYS A 128 16.39 -3.04 -5.98
C LYS A 128 16.25 -4.11 -4.92
N TYR A 129 15.02 -4.45 -4.53
CA TYR A 129 14.73 -5.34 -3.41
C TYR A 129 14.07 -6.65 -3.82
N ASN A 130 13.94 -6.90 -5.11
CA ASN A 130 13.29 -8.09 -5.65
C ASN A 130 11.88 -8.28 -5.08
N LEU A 131 11.14 -7.18 -4.96
CA LEU A 131 9.75 -7.20 -4.57
C LEU A 131 8.88 -7.48 -5.80
N HIS A 132 7.66 -7.92 -5.56
CA HIS A 132 6.71 -8.22 -6.64
C HIS A 132 5.48 -7.33 -6.49
N ILE A 133 5.71 -6.02 -6.39
CA ILE A 133 4.65 -5.03 -6.26
C ILE A 133 3.95 -4.90 -7.60
N LYS A 134 2.64 -5.12 -7.60
CA LYS A 134 1.82 -5.04 -8.80
C LYS A 134 1.31 -3.63 -9.02
N ASN A 135 0.86 -3.34 -10.24
CA ASN A 135 0.24 -2.05 -10.56
C ASN A 135 -1.08 -1.85 -9.82
N ARG A 136 -1.75 -2.92 -9.41
CA ARG A 136 -3.02 -2.86 -8.68
C ARG A 136 -2.93 -3.70 -7.43
N ALA A 137 -3.55 -3.22 -6.35
CA ALA A 137 -3.60 -3.91 -5.08
C ALA A 137 -4.71 -4.96 -5.04
N THR A 138 -5.28 -5.31 -6.16
CA THR A 138 -6.32 -6.32 -6.29
C THR A 138 -6.10 -7.11 -7.56
N GLU A 139 -6.51 -8.39 -7.56
CA GLU A 139 -6.45 -9.22 -8.74
C GLU A 139 -7.60 -8.94 -9.70
N SER A 140 -8.68 -8.39 -9.20
CA SER A 140 -9.85 -8.07 -10.01
C SER A 140 -9.94 -6.57 -10.25
N GLN A 141 -10.64 -6.22 -11.31
CA GLN A 141 -10.85 -4.84 -11.66
C GLN A 141 -11.66 -4.15 -10.59
N PHE A 142 -11.09 -3.17 -9.96
CA PHE A 142 -11.77 -2.34 -8.99
C PHE A 142 -12.08 -0.98 -9.61
N ARG A 143 -13.33 -0.54 -9.50
CA ARG A 143 -13.78 0.68 -10.15
C ARG A 143 -14.54 1.57 -9.21
N GLY A 144 -14.51 2.87 -9.47
CA GLY A 144 -15.47 3.83 -8.94
C GLY A 144 -15.16 4.46 -7.60
N ARG A 145 -13.98 4.30 -7.07
CA ARG A 145 -13.60 4.98 -5.84
C ARG A 145 -12.77 6.21 -6.17
N LEU A 146 -13.40 7.37 -6.06
CA LEU A 146 -12.78 8.62 -6.51
C LEU A 146 -11.79 9.20 -5.51
N GLN A 147 -11.92 8.91 -4.22
CA GLN A 147 -11.09 9.49 -3.17
C GLN A 147 -10.00 8.57 -2.67
N CYS A 148 -10.01 7.33 -3.08
CA CYS A 148 -9.08 6.32 -2.63
C CYS A 148 -8.29 5.75 -3.79
N LYS A 149 -7.07 5.31 -3.50
CA LYS A 149 -6.13 4.77 -4.49
C LYS A 149 -5.91 3.28 -4.21
N LEU A 150 -6.03 2.48 -5.24
CA LEU A 150 -5.78 1.05 -5.17
C LEU A 150 -4.33 0.70 -5.47
#